data_ac0f9e281dc4010444c183af675a8dda
#
_entry.id   ac0f9e281dc4010444c183af675a8dda
#
_cell.length_a   1.000
_cell.length_b   1.000
_cell.length_c   1.000
_cell.angle_alpha   90.00
_cell.angle_beta   90.00
_cell.angle_gamma   90.00
#
_symmetry.space_group_name_H-M   'P 1'
#
loop_
_entity.id
_entity.type
_entity.pdbx_description
1 polymer ?
#
loop_
_entity_poly.entity_id
_entity_poly.type
_entity_poly.pdbx_seq_one_letter_code
_entity_poly.pdbx_strand_id
1 'polypeptide(L)'
;MQRVTVLCVGKLKEKFYIDAAAEYVKRLQRSCKLDIVELPEYRLPEDPSPAEIQKALQAEGAAIRERLPKGGAVVALCIEGKLCSSEELSRRMADFGVQGKTQITFLIGGSVGLSEDVKKLADWRLSMSPMTFPHHMARIMLLEQLYRAYQIAAGTKYHK
;
A
#
# COMPACT_ATOMS: atom_id res chain seq x y z
N MET A 1 14.99 11.23 -7.33
CA MET A 1 14.49 10.39 -6.22
C MET A 1 13.02 10.08 -6.45
N GLN A 2 12.68 8.82 -6.45
CA GLN A 2 11.33 8.34 -6.66
C GLN A 2 10.38 8.83 -5.55
N ARG A 3 9.16 9.17 -5.91
CA ARG A 3 8.12 9.52 -4.94
C ARG A 3 7.21 8.32 -4.71
N VAL A 4 7.01 7.96 -3.45
CA VAL A 4 6.14 6.84 -3.06
C VAL A 4 5.05 7.36 -2.15
N THR A 5 3.80 7.08 -2.49
CA THR A 5 2.65 7.38 -1.65
C THR A 5 2.04 6.06 -1.17
N VAL A 6 1.86 5.92 0.13
CA VAL A 6 1.08 4.83 0.71
C VAL A 6 -0.26 5.42 1.12
N LEU A 7 -1.29 5.10 0.35
CA LEU A 7 -2.65 5.58 0.57
C LEU A 7 -3.42 4.47 1.26
N CYS A 8 -3.80 4.67 2.50
CA CYS A 8 -4.37 3.62 3.33
C CYS A 8 -5.64 4.07 4.04
N VAL A 9 -6.59 3.16 4.12
CA VAL A 9 -7.85 3.37 4.85
C VAL A 9 -7.60 3.03 6.31
N GLY A 10 -7.94 3.97 7.19
CA GLY A 10 -7.79 3.83 8.63
C GLY A 10 -6.54 4.50 9.18
N LYS A 11 -6.57 4.70 10.48
CA LYS A 11 -5.49 5.34 11.24
C LYS A 11 -4.90 4.33 12.22
N LEU A 12 -3.57 4.31 12.31
CA LEU A 12 -2.88 3.47 13.31
C LEU A 12 -3.21 3.99 14.72
N LYS A 13 -3.60 3.07 15.60
CA LYS A 13 -3.95 3.38 16.99
C LYS A 13 -3.01 2.71 17.98
N GLU A 14 -2.61 1.47 17.71
CA GLU A 14 -1.73 0.70 18.56
C GLU A 14 -0.33 1.28 18.53
N LYS A 15 0.25 1.50 19.70
CA LYS A 15 1.59 2.08 19.83
C LYS A 15 2.64 1.28 19.08
N PHE A 16 2.56 -0.07 19.11
CA PHE A 16 3.53 -0.91 18.43
C PHE A 16 3.49 -0.74 16.90
N TYR A 17 2.31 -0.51 16.31
CA TYR A 17 2.21 -0.19 14.87
C TYR A 17 2.74 1.21 14.57
N ILE A 18 2.40 2.19 15.41
CA ILE A 18 2.87 3.57 15.25
C ILE A 18 4.40 3.61 15.30
N ASP A 19 4.99 2.93 16.26
CA ASP A 19 6.45 2.89 16.44
C ASP A 19 7.14 2.15 15.28
N ALA A 20 6.57 1.02 14.84
CA ALA A 20 7.13 0.27 13.71
C ALA A 20 7.04 1.08 12.40
N ALA A 21 5.91 1.72 12.14
CA ALA A 21 5.76 2.58 10.97
C ALA A 21 6.77 3.72 10.98
N ALA A 22 6.94 4.39 12.11
CA ALA A 22 7.89 5.49 12.27
C ALA A 22 9.32 5.05 11.97
N GLU A 23 9.71 3.85 12.40
CA GLU A 23 11.06 3.32 12.13
C GLU A 23 11.30 3.13 10.64
N TYR A 24 10.36 2.52 9.92
CA TYR A 24 10.51 2.32 8.47
C TYR A 24 10.41 3.62 7.67
N VAL A 25 9.55 4.54 8.07
CA VAL A 25 9.50 5.88 7.48
C VAL A 25 10.87 6.56 7.59
N LYS A 26 11.49 6.49 8.75
CA LYS A 26 12.84 7.04 8.98
C LYS A 26 13.86 6.40 8.05
N ARG A 27 13.86 5.07 7.92
CA ARG A 27 14.79 4.36 7.04
C ARG A 27 14.58 4.72 5.57
N LEU A 28 13.34 4.87 5.15
CA LEU A 28 12.98 5.15 3.75
C LEU A 28 13.33 6.57 3.30
N GLN A 29 13.51 7.51 4.21
CA GLN A 29 13.81 8.91 3.88
C GLN A 29 15.05 9.09 3.00
N ARG A 30 16.00 8.16 3.07
CA ARG A 30 17.23 8.20 2.26
C ARG A 30 17.04 7.60 0.87
N SER A 31 15.96 6.87 0.64
CA SER A 31 15.74 6.10 -0.58
C SER A 31 14.67 6.72 -1.48
N CYS A 32 13.66 7.33 -0.92
CA CYS A 32 12.54 7.90 -1.67
C CYS A 32 11.90 9.06 -0.92
N LYS A 33 11.08 9.82 -1.64
CA LYS A 33 10.17 10.79 -1.01
C LYS A 33 8.88 10.04 -0.66
N LEU A 34 8.70 9.72 0.60
CA LEU A 34 7.58 8.92 1.10
C LEU A 34 6.50 9.82 1.71
N ASP A 35 5.27 9.63 1.25
CA ASP A 35 4.07 10.20 1.84
C ASP A 35 3.14 9.08 2.28
N ILE A 36 2.66 9.14 3.52
CA ILE A 36 1.61 8.25 4.01
C ILE A 36 0.34 9.06 4.17
N VAL A 37 -0.70 8.67 3.44
CA VAL A 37 -2.00 9.33 3.45
C VAL A 37 -3.00 8.39 4.10
N GLU A 38 -3.54 8.79 5.25
CA GLU A 38 -4.56 8.02 5.96
C GLU A 38 -5.93 8.58 5.62
N LEU A 39 -6.85 7.70 5.20
CA LEU A 39 -8.23 8.05 4.89
C LEU A 39 -9.16 7.52 5.98
N PRO A 40 -10.28 8.21 6.25
CA PRO A 40 -11.23 7.73 7.25
C PRO A 40 -11.77 6.35 6.89
N GLU A 41 -11.83 5.46 7.86
CA GLU A 41 -12.46 4.16 7.72
C GLU A 41 -13.98 4.32 7.93
N TYR A 42 -14.77 3.75 7.01
CA TYR A 42 -16.22 3.77 7.14
C TYR A 42 -16.64 2.88 8.31
N ARG A 43 -17.43 3.45 9.23
CA ARG A 43 -17.85 2.73 10.44
C ARG A 43 -18.89 1.67 10.09
N LEU A 44 -18.56 0.40 10.39
CA LEU A 44 -19.44 -0.75 10.19
C LEU A 44 -19.91 -1.29 11.53
N PRO A 45 -21.13 -1.86 11.61
CA PRO A 45 -21.53 -2.63 12.79
C PRO A 45 -20.70 -3.90 12.91
N GLU A 46 -20.81 -4.58 14.05
CA GLU A 46 -20.02 -5.78 14.35
C GLU A 46 -20.27 -6.91 13.34
N ASP A 47 -21.51 -7.06 12.88
CA ASP A 47 -21.90 -8.07 11.89
C ASP A 47 -22.56 -7.37 10.70
N PRO A 48 -21.77 -6.76 9.80
CA PRO A 48 -22.34 -5.97 8.72
C PRO A 48 -23.01 -6.83 7.66
N SER A 49 -24.14 -6.34 7.15
CA SER A 49 -24.80 -6.94 5.99
C SER A 49 -23.99 -6.73 4.71
N PRO A 50 -24.23 -7.54 3.64
CA PRO A 50 -23.58 -7.28 2.34
C PRO A 50 -23.82 -5.87 1.81
N ALA A 51 -25.00 -5.30 2.02
CA ALA A 51 -25.31 -3.93 1.60
C ALA A 51 -24.51 -2.90 2.38
N GLU A 52 -24.31 -3.09 3.69
CA GLU A 52 -23.49 -2.22 4.50
C GLU A 52 -22.01 -2.28 4.10
N ILE A 53 -21.52 -3.48 3.79
CA ILE A 53 -20.14 -3.66 3.27
C ILE A 53 -19.98 -2.91 1.94
N GLN A 54 -20.95 -2.98 1.04
CA GLN A 54 -20.90 -2.26 -0.24
C GLN A 54 -20.89 -0.75 -0.04
N LYS A 55 -21.67 -0.23 0.90
CA LYS A 55 -21.65 1.20 1.23
C LYS A 55 -20.27 1.63 1.74
N ALA A 56 -19.66 0.83 2.61
CA ALA A 56 -18.31 1.10 3.11
C ALA A 56 -17.29 1.12 1.97
N LEU A 57 -17.33 0.10 1.10
CA LEU A 57 -16.42 0.03 -0.05
C LEU A 57 -16.59 1.21 -1.00
N GLN A 58 -17.82 1.65 -1.25
CA GLN A 58 -18.10 2.80 -2.11
C GLN A 58 -17.59 4.11 -1.48
N ALA A 59 -17.84 4.32 -0.20
CA ALA A 59 -17.41 5.53 0.49
C ALA A 59 -15.88 5.61 0.58
N GLU A 60 -15.25 4.51 0.97
CA GLU A 60 -13.79 4.43 1.06
C GLU A 60 -13.14 4.54 -0.33
N GLY A 61 -13.75 3.92 -1.34
CA GLY A 61 -13.30 4.01 -2.73
C GLY A 61 -13.37 5.42 -3.30
N ALA A 62 -14.44 6.16 -3.00
CA ALA A 62 -14.57 7.55 -3.41
C ALA A 62 -13.48 8.44 -2.77
N ALA A 63 -13.20 8.23 -1.49
CA ALA A 63 -12.14 8.94 -0.79
C ALA A 63 -10.75 8.63 -1.37
N ILE A 64 -10.51 7.36 -1.73
CA ILE A 64 -9.26 6.97 -2.39
C ILE A 64 -9.09 7.69 -3.72
N ARG A 65 -10.13 7.69 -4.57
CA ARG A 65 -10.06 8.35 -5.88
C ARG A 65 -9.80 9.84 -5.77
N GLU A 66 -10.42 10.50 -4.80
CA GLU A 66 -10.24 11.94 -4.58
C GLU A 66 -8.80 12.29 -4.20
N ARG A 67 -8.14 11.42 -3.43
CA ARG A 67 -6.79 11.63 -2.93
C ARG A 67 -5.71 10.97 -3.78
N LEU A 68 -6.09 10.18 -4.77
CA LEU A 68 -5.12 9.49 -5.64
C LEU A 68 -4.32 10.51 -6.44
N PRO A 69 -2.97 10.50 -6.35
CA PRO A 69 -2.14 11.37 -7.17
C PRO A 69 -2.38 11.12 -8.67
N LYS A 70 -2.39 12.18 -9.43
CA LYS A 70 -2.53 12.09 -10.89
C LYS A 70 -1.22 11.65 -11.51
N GLY A 71 -1.30 10.69 -12.41
CA GLY A 71 -0.13 10.12 -13.08
C GLY A 71 0.63 9.14 -12.20
N GLY A 72 1.72 8.59 -12.73
CA GLY A 72 2.50 7.58 -12.05
C GLY A 72 1.89 6.18 -12.11
N ALA A 73 2.45 5.28 -11.34
CA ALA A 73 1.97 3.91 -11.22
C ALA A 73 1.07 3.76 -9.99
N VAL A 74 0.06 2.91 -10.10
CA VAL A 74 -0.84 2.57 -8.99
C VAL A 74 -0.76 1.08 -8.74
N VAL A 75 -0.47 0.71 -7.50
CA VAL A 75 -0.36 -0.67 -7.05
C VAL A 75 -1.40 -0.91 -5.96
N ALA A 76 -2.34 -1.82 -6.20
CA ALA A 76 -3.36 -2.18 -5.22
C ALA A 76 -2.95 -3.45 -4.47
N LEU A 77 -2.89 -3.38 -3.14
CA LEU A 77 -2.68 -4.57 -2.32
C LEU A 77 -3.99 -5.32 -2.18
N CYS A 78 -4.02 -6.56 -2.65
CA CYS A 78 -5.19 -7.42 -2.52
C CYS A 78 -4.77 -8.90 -2.53
N ILE A 79 -5.50 -9.72 -1.78
CA ILE A 79 -5.16 -11.15 -1.62
C ILE A 79 -5.17 -11.88 -2.95
N GLU A 80 -6.17 -11.58 -3.81
CA GLU A 80 -6.34 -12.19 -5.12
C GLU A 80 -5.39 -11.62 -6.17
N GLY A 81 -4.52 -10.71 -5.80
CA GLY A 81 -3.51 -10.16 -6.69
C GLY A 81 -2.42 -11.16 -7.04
N LYS A 82 -1.45 -10.71 -7.81
CA LYS A 82 -0.32 -11.52 -8.23
C LYS A 82 0.73 -11.57 -7.12
N LEU A 83 1.11 -12.77 -6.72
CA LEU A 83 2.21 -12.97 -5.76
C LEU A 83 3.52 -12.50 -6.38
N CYS A 84 4.39 -11.93 -5.55
CA CYS A 84 5.72 -11.56 -5.99
C CYS A 84 6.73 -11.70 -4.86
N SER A 85 7.99 -11.90 -5.24
CA SER A 85 9.12 -11.92 -4.30
C SER A 85 9.57 -10.49 -4.00
N SER A 86 10.41 -10.35 -2.97
CA SER A 86 11.03 -9.05 -2.65
C SER A 86 11.90 -8.54 -3.80
N GLU A 87 12.62 -9.43 -4.46
CA GLU A 87 13.44 -9.08 -5.63
C GLU A 87 12.59 -8.62 -6.80
N GLU A 88 11.45 -9.25 -7.02
CA GLU A 88 10.52 -8.85 -8.07
C GLU A 88 9.90 -7.49 -7.78
N LEU A 89 9.52 -7.22 -6.53
CA LEU A 89 9.04 -5.90 -6.12
C LEU A 89 10.09 -4.83 -6.44
N SER A 90 11.35 -5.08 -6.08
CA SER A 90 12.46 -4.16 -6.35
C SER A 90 12.60 -3.87 -7.85
N ARG A 91 12.58 -4.93 -8.70
CA ARG A 91 12.65 -4.76 -10.15
C ARG A 91 11.47 -3.98 -10.71
N ARG A 92 10.25 -4.28 -10.27
CA ARG A 92 9.04 -3.59 -10.74
C ARG A 92 9.07 -2.11 -10.40
N MET A 93 9.53 -1.75 -9.21
CA MET A 93 9.65 -0.35 -8.81
C MET A 93 10.68 0.37 -9.67
N ALA A 94 11.82 -0.27 -9.97
CA ALA A 94 12.83 0.28 -10.88
C ALA A 94 12.28 0.43 -12.30
N ASP A 95 11.55 -0.57 -12.79
CA ASP A 95 10.95 -0.54 -14.13
C ASP A 95 9.96 0.60 -14.31
N PHE A 96 9.16 0.90 -13.29
CA PHE A 96 8.28 2.07 -13.32
C PHE A 96 9.08 3.36 -13.52
N GLY A 97 10.22 3.49 -12.85
CA GLY A 97 11.12 4.63 -13.03
C GLY A 97 11.65 4.73 -14.46
N VAL A 98 12.07 3.60 -15.03
CA VAL A 98 12.55 3.54 -16.42
C VAL A 98 11.44 3.93 -17.41
N GLN A 99 10.20 3.58 -17.13
CA GLN A 99 9.03 3.95 -17.94
C GLN A 99 8.61 5.42 -17.74
N GLY A 100 9.35 6.19 -16.96
CA GLY A 100 9.01 7.59 -16.66
C GLY A 100 7.99 7.77 -15.56
N LYS A 101 7.58 6.70 -14.90
CA LYS A 101 6.65 6.74 -13.76
C LYS A 101 7.44 6.92 -12.47
N THR A 102 7.82 8.15 -12.19
CA THR A 102 8.64 8.49 -11.00
C THR A 102 7.81 8.53 -9.72
N GLN A 103 6.50 8.45 -9.83
CA GLN A 103 5.58 8.37 -8.71
C GLN A 103 4.90 7.01 -8.68
N ILE A 104 4.92 6.35 -7.51
CA ILE A 104 4.23 5.08 -7.29
C ILE A 104 3.30 5.26 -6.09
N THR A 105 2.03 4.91 -6.27
CA THR A 105 1.05 4.92 -5.18
C THR A 105 0.63 3.49 -4.85
N PHE A 106 0.81 3.11 -3.59
CA PHE A 106 0.34 1.82 -3.06
C PHE A 106 -0.98 2.04 -2.32
N LEU A 107 -1.98 1.24 -2.64
CA LEU A 107 -3.31 1.33 -2.03
C LEU A 107 -3.51 0.18 -1.05
N ILE A 108 -3.88 0.51 0.19
CA ILE A 108 -4.23 -0.47 1.22
C ILE A 108 -5.65 -0.16 1.68
N GLY A 109 -6.55 -1.13 1.53
CA GLY A 109 -7.93 -1.01 1.97
C GLY A 109 -8.08 -1.13 3.48
N GLY A 110 -9.28 -0.89 3.97
CA GLY A 110 -9.65 -1.10 5.36
C GLY A 110 -10.01 -2.56 5.66
N SER A 111 -10.81 -2.79 6.68
CA SER A 111 -11.21 -4.13 7.12
C SER A 111 -11.98 -4.92 6.06
N VAL A 112 -12.64 -4.24 5.13
CA VAL A 112 -13.39 -4.87 4.02
C VAL A 112 -12.64 -4.87 2.70
N GLY A 113 -11.37 -4.46 2.70
CA GLY A 113 -10.53 -4.43 1.50
C GLY A 113 -10.79 -3.24 0.60
N LEU A 114 -10.47 -3.40 -0.68
CA LEU A 114 -10.66 -2.39 -1.73
C LEU A 114 -11.84 -2.77 -2.62
N SER A 115 -12.60 -1.75 -3.07
CA SER A 115 -13.68 -1.99 -4.04
C SER A 115 -13.11 -2.43 -5.39
N GLU A 116 -13.92 -3.12 -6.19
CA GLU A 116 -13.52 -3.50 -7.55
C GLU A 116 -13.23 -2.29 -8.43
N ASP A 117 -13.97 -1.19 -8.26
CA ASP A 117 -13.74 0.05 -9.00
C ASP A 117 -12.36 0.63 -8.71
N VAL A 118 -11.92 0.58 -7.46
CA VAL A 118 -10.57 1.03 -7.07
C VAL A 118 -9.50 0.10 -7.64
N LYS A 119 -9.71 -1.21 -7.54
CA LYS A 119 -8.76 -2.20 -8.09
C LYS A 119 -8.57 -2.05 -9.60
N LYS A 120 -9.60 -1.63 -10.33
CA LYS A 120 -9.51 -1.36 -11.78
C LYS A 120 -8.60 -0.19 -12.12
N LEU A 121 -8.35 0.72 -11.18
CA LEU A 121 -7.43 1.84 -11.38
C LEU A 121 -5.96 1.42 -11.28
N ALA A 122 -5.68 0.22 -10.75
CA ALA A 122 -4.32 -0.22 -10.51
C ALA A 122 -3.65 -0.73 -11.79
N ASP A 123 -2.39 -0.34 -11.97
CA ASP A 123 -1.51 -0.91 -12.98
C ASP A 123 -1.05 -2.31 -12.57
N TRP A 124 -1.04 -2.57 -11.28
CA TRP A 124 -0.60 -3.83 -10.72
C TRP A 124 -1.39 -4.16 -9.46
N ARG A 125 -1.98 -5.35 -9.44
CA ARG A 125 -2.63 -5.92 -8.25
C ARG A 125 -1.63 -6.85 -7.58
N LEU A 126 -1.14 -6.44 -6.43
CA LEU A 126 -0.08 -7.12 -5.70
C LEU A 126 -0.67 -7.89 -4.53
N SER A 127 -0.38 -9.20 -4.47
CA SER A 127 -0.65 -10.01 -3.28
C SER A 127 0.65 -10.26 -2.53
N MET A 128 0.66 -9.95 -1.24
CA MET A 128 1.78 -10.26 -0.36
C MET A 128 1.77 -11.73 0.08
N SER A 129 0.60 -12.35 0.09
CA SER A 129 0.40 -13.73 0.56
C SER A 129 -1.02 -14.18 0.28
N PRO A 130 -1.27 -15.50 0.09
CA PRO A 130 -2.62 -16.04 0.11
C PRO A 130 -3.31 -15.91 1.49
N MET A 131 -2.51 -15.71 2.53
CA MET A 131 -3.02 -15.47 3.88
C MET A 131 -3.53 -14.04 4.03
N THR A 132 -4.54 -13.85 4.86
CA THR A 132 -5.08 -12.53 5.19
C THR A 132 -4.35 -11.96 6.40
N PHE A 133 -3.97 -10.69 6.31
CA PHE A 133 -3.38 -9.94 7.42
C PHE A 133 -4.28 -8.76 7.78
N PRO A 134 -4.32 -8.37 9.06
CA PRO A 134 -4.96 -7.11 9.43
C PRO A 134 -4.38 -5.96 8.61
N HIS A 135 -5.22 -5.04 8.16
CA HIS A 135 -4.76 -3.97 7.26
C HIS A 135 -3.68 -3.06 7.86
N HIS A 136 -3.67 -2.87 9.18
CA HIS A 136 -2.60 -2.12 9.84
C HIS A 136 -1.27 -2.88 9.85
N MET A 137 -1.31 -4.21 10.02
CA MET A 137 -0.11 -5.04 9.90
C MET A 137 0.40 -5.07 8.45
N ALA A 138 -0.49 -5.17 7.48
CA ALA A 138 -0.13 -5.12 6.07
C ALA A 138 0.60 -3.82 5.72
N ARG A 139 0.20 -2.70 6.33
CA ARG A 139 0.90 -1.43 6.17
C ARG A 139 2.35 -1.51 6.61
N ILE A 140 2.60 -2.08 7.78
CA ILE A 140 3.97 -2.24 8.30
C ILE A 140 4.79 -3.16 7.40
N MET A 141 4.20 -4.28 6.98
CA MET A 141 4.85 -5.23 6.08
C MET A 141 5.20 -4.57 4.74
N LEU A 142 4.30 -3.77 4.19
CA LEU A 142 4.57 -3.02 2.96
C LEU A 142 5.74 -2.05 3.16
N LEU A 143 5.74 -1.27 4.23
CA LEU A 143 6.83 -0.32 4.51
C LEU A 143 8.17 -1.04 4.61
N GLU A 144 8.22 -2.19 5.28
CA GLU A 144 9.43 -3.03 5.35
C GLU A 144 9.85 -3.49 3.96
N GLN A 145 8.92 -3.98 3.15
CA GLN A 145 9.22 -4.46 1.79
C GLN A 145 9.66 -3.32 0.85
N LEU A 146 9.11 -2.13 1.01
CA LEU A 146 9.58 -0.95 0.26
C LEU A 146 11.03 -0.62 0.62
N TYR A 147 11.35 -0.62 1.90
CA TYR A 147 12.73 -0.43 2.36
C TYR A 147 13.65 -1.50 1.78
N ARG A 148 13.23 -2.77 1.88
CA ARG A 148 14.00 -3.91 1.34
C ARG A 148 14.19 -3.79 -0.16
N ALA A 149 13.18 -3.39 -0.90
CA ALA A 149 13.26 -3.20 -2.35
C ALA A 149 14.34 -2.19 -2.74
N TYR A 150 14.41 -1.07 -2.03
CA TYR A 150 15.46 -0.07 -2.27
C TYR A 150 16.84 -0.56 -1.84
N GLN A 151 16.94 -1.35 -0.79
CA GLN A 151 18.20 -1.95 -0.36
C GLN A 151 18.70 -2.98 -1.39
N ILE A 152 17.81 -3.78 -1.97
CA ILE A 152 18.15 -4.71 -3.05
C ILE A 152 18.68 -3.93 -4.26
N ALA A 153 17.98 -2.89 -4.69
CA ALA A 153 18.38 -2.06 -5.82
C ALA A 153 19.74 -1.39 -5.61
N ALA A 154 20.04 -1.01 -4.37
CA ALA A 154 21.32 -0.39 -4.01
C ALA A 154 22.45 -1.41 -3.78
N GLY A 155 22.16 -2.70 -3.82
CA GLY A 155 23.17 -3.76 -3.63
C GLY A 155 23.70 -3.85 -2.20
N THR A 156 22.94 -3.43 -1.21
CA THR A 156 23.38 -3.53 0.19
C THR A 156 23.22 -4.95 0.74
N LYS A 157 23.76 -5.19 1.93
CA LYS A 157 23.70 -6.52 2.58
C LYS A 157 22.41 -6.73 3.40
N TYR A 158 21.44 -5.84 3.31
CA TYR A 158 20.20 -5.95 4.09
C TYR A 158 19.40 -7.19 3.72
N HIS A 159 19.20 -7.43 2.44
CA HIS A 159 18.47 -8.62 1.95
C HIS A 159 19.41 -9.82 1.87
N LYS A 160 18.99 -10.93 2.49
CA LYS A 160 19.76 -12.16 2.54
C LYS A 160 19.01 -13.33 1.95
#